data_9629cca74c8d60cd60403777238b17a8
#
_entry.id   9629cca74c8d60cd60403777238b17a8
#
_cell.length_a   1.000
_cell.length_b   1.000
_cell.length_c   1.000
_cell.angle_alpha   90.00
_cell.angle_beta   90.00
_cell.angle_gamma   90.00
#
_symmetry.space_group_name_H-M   'P 1'
#
loop_
_entity.id
_entity.type
_entity.pdbx_description
1 polymer ?
#
loop_
_entity_poly.entity_id
_entity_poly.type
_entity_poly.pdbx_seq_one_letter_code
_entity_poly.pdbx_strand_id
1 'polypeptide(L)'
;MKRTLLALSLLAAVGIAPQAAKAQVIQVDGSSTVFPITEAVAEEFQKANKGKVKVTVGIAGTGGGFKKFCRAETDVSNASRPILKSEIEDCKKSGVQFIELPVAFDALTVIVNPKNDWIKSLTVADLKKMWEPSAQGKITTWNQIRPEWPNNPLKLFGPGADSGTFDYFTEAIVGKAKSSRGDFTASEDDNVLVQGVANDRNALGYFGFAYYVENQKKLKAVPIEGAKGVVGPSPKTVCVACLYKSQPWHERAALRSLSSVTCAGRKFSAEGCRLIVKKNLLSTTAAF
;
A
#
# COMPACT_ATOMS: atom_id res chain seq x y z
N MET A 1 -64.65 51.77 38.58
CA MET A 1 -63.36 51.88 37.88
C MET A 1 -62.61 50.56 38.05
N LYS A 2 -62.78 49.61 37.14
CA LYS A 2 -62.10 48.34 37.21
C LYS A 2 -61.08 48.25 36.05
N ARG A 3 -59.79 48.27 36.37
CA ARG A 3 -58.72 48.09 35.40
C ARG A 3 -58.39 46.61 35.26
N THR A 4 -58.71 46.06 34.11
CA THR A 4 -58.39 44.64 33.69
C THR A 4 -56.96 44.62 33.22
N LEU A 5 -56.11 43.83 33.89
CA LEU A 5 -54.77 43.49 33.45
C LEU A 5 -54.82 42.33 32.46
N LEU A 6 -54.48 42.62 31.20
CA LEU A 6 -54.25 41.57 30.19
C LEU A 6 -52.83 41.05 30.37
N ALA A 7 -52.67 39.81 30.82
CA ALA A 7 -51.40 39.10 30.84
C ALA A 7 -51.12 38.51 29.42
N LEU A 8 -50.10 39.06 28.76
CA LEU A 8 -49.64 38.62 27.46
C LEU A 8 -48.64 37.48 27.68
N SER A 9 -49.12 36.23 27.51
CA SER A 9 -48.25 35.05 27.57
C SER A 9 -47.52 34.90 26.22
N LEU A 10 -46.25 35.30 26.19
CA LEU A 10 -45.37 35.05 25.06
C LEU A 10 -44.88 33.60 25.14
N LEU A 11 -45.51 32.67 24.38
CA LEU A 11 -44.96 31.33 24.16
C LEU A 11 -43.71 31.47 23.30
N ALA A 12 -42.54 31.33 23.92
CA ALA A 12 -41.28 31.13 23.20
C ALA A 12 -41.27 29.74 22.57
N ALA A 13 -41.63 29.65 21.31
CA ALA A 13 -41.41 28.45 20.50
C ALA A 13 -39.87 28.32 20.26
N VAL A 14 -39.19 27.55 21.13
CA VAL A 14 -37.81 27.14 20.90
C VAL A 14 -37.84 26.18 19.70
N GLY A 15 -37.55 26.75 18.53
CA GLY A 15 -37.38 25.96 17.32
C GLY A 15 -36.17 25.02 17.47
N ILE A 16 -36.46 23.76 17.71
CA ILE A 16 -35.45 22.66 17.59
C ILE A 16 -35.14 22.55 16.11
N ALA A 17 -34.15 23.32 15.65
CA ALA A 17 -33.60 23.12 14.32
C ALA A 17 -33.01 21.71 14.29
N PRO A 18 -33.36 20.85 13.30
CA PRO A 18 -32.75 19.57 13.18
C PRO A 18 -31.25 19.80 12.94
N GLN A 19 -30.42 19.47 13.93
CA GLN A 19 -28.99 19.40 13.72
C GLN A 19 -28.75 18.32 12.65
N ALA A 20 -28.40 18.77 11.44
CA ALA A 20 -27.96 17.86 10.39
C ALA A 20 -26.80 17.04 10.97
N ALA A 21 -27.07 15.77 11.22
CA ALA A 21 -26.05 14.83 11.69
C ALA A 21 -24.90 14.88 10.67
N LYS A 22 -23.76 15.47 11.04
CA LYS A 22 -22.57 15.42 10.20
C LYS A 22 -22.24 13.96 9.97
N ALA A 23 -22.17 13.54 8.70
CA ALA A 23 -21.74 12.21 8.35
C ALA A 23 -20.36 11.97 9.00
N GLN A 24 -20.23 10.87 9.73
CA GLN A 24 -18.95 10.47 10.29
C GLN A 24 -17.99 10.19 9.13
N VAL A 25 -16.80 10.77 9.18
CA VAL A 25 -15.76 10.56 8.16
C VAL A 25 -14.66 9.69 8.77
N ILE A 26 -14.37 8.57 8.14
CA ILE A 26 -13.22 7.73 8.44
C ILE A 26 -12.13 8.08 7.44
N GLN A 27 -10.98 8.47 7.93
CA GLN A 27 -9.83 8.85 7.11
C GLN A 27 -8.80 7.73 7.09
N VAL A 28 -8.51 7.22 5.91
CA VAL A 28 -7.50 6.19 5.66
C VAL A 28 -6.43 6.76 4.75
N ASP A 29 -5.17 6.47 5.03
CA ASP A 29 -4.06 6.85 4.15
C ASP A 29 -2.91 5.85 4.29
N GLY A 30 -1.99 5.84 3.33
CA GLY A 30 -0.78 5.02 3.42
C GLY A 30 -0.42 4.28 2.14
N SER A 31 -0.14 2.98 2.25
CA SER A 31 0.39 2.14 1.18
C SER A 31 -0.50 2.09 -0.06
N SER A 32 0.08 2.35 -1.24
CA SER A 32 -0.53 2.13 -2.55
C SER A 32 -0.88 0.66 -2.78
N THR A 33 -0.05 -0.26 -2.31
CA THR A 33 -0.28 -1.71 -2.41
C THR A 33 -1.59 -2.14 -1.74
N VAL A 34 -1.93 -1.52 -0.60
CA VAL A 34 -3.14 -1.83 0.16
C VAL A 34 -4.35 -1.02 -0.31
N PHE A 35 -4.09 0.08 -1.02
CA PHE A 35 -5.13 1.01 -1.49
C PHE A 35 -6.29 0.32 -2.22
N PRO A 36 -6.10 -0.55 -3.23
CA PRO A 36 -7.22 -1.17 -3.95
C PRO A 36 -8.12 -2.02 -3.04
N ILE A 37 -7.52 -2.71 -2.06
CA ILE A 37 -8.28 -3.51 -1.09
C ILE A 37 -9.11 -2.60 -0.19
N THR A 38 -8.49 -1.55 0.32
CA THR A 38 -9.16 -0.61 1.23
C THR A 38 -10.24 0.18 0.52
N GLU A 39 -10.02 0.58 -0.73
CA GLU A 39 -11.02 1.29 -1.55
C GLU A 39 -12.25 0.42 -1.78
N ALA A 40 -12.08 -0.84 -2.19
CA ALA A 40 -13.18 -1.78 -2.37
C ALA A 40 -13.98 -2.01 -1.06
N VAL A 41 -13.27 -2.21 0.06
CA VAL A 41 -13.92 -2.37 1.38
C VAL A 41 -14.64 -1.09 1.81
N ALA A 42 -14.04 0.07 1.57
CA ALA A 42 -14.65 1.36 1.89
C ALA A 42 -15.94 1.60 1.10
N GLU A 43 -15.94 1.25 -0.18
CA GLU A 43 -17.13 1.34 -1.03
C GLU A 43 -18.28 0.46 -0.50
N GLU A 44 -18.01 -0.81 -0.23
CA GLU A 44 -18.99 -1.74 0.31
C GLU A 44 -19.49 -1.32 1.70
N PHE A 45 -18.58 -0.85 2.56
CA PHE A 45 -18.92 -0.35 3.89
C PHE A 45 -19.85 0.89 3.81
N GLN A 46 -19.56 1.83 2.91
CA GLN A 46 -20.41 3.02 2.71
C GLN A 46 -21.79 2.64 2.18
N LYS A 47 -21.89 1.68 1.26
CA LYS A 47 -23.16 1.13 0.76
C LYS A 47 -23.96 0.49 1.89
N ALA A 48 -23.33 -0.37 2.69
CA ALA A 48 -23.98 -1.04 3.82
C ALA A 48 -24.52 -0.05 4.86
N ASN A 49 -23.79 1.04 5.12
CA ASN A 49 -24.20 2.12 6.03
C ASN A 49 -25.11 3.18 5.39
N LYS A 50 -25.63 2.94 4.18
CA LYS A 50 -26.55 3.85 3.47
C LYS A 50 -26.01 5.30 3.39
N GLY A 51 -24.71 5.47 3.26
CA GLY A 51 -24.03 6.75 3.17
C GLY A 51 -23.96 7.58 4.47
N LYS A 52 -24.34 7.02 5.62
CA LYS A 52 -24.23 7.70 6.92
C LYS A 52 -22.78 7.89 7.39
N VAL A 53 -21.89 7.00 6.93
CA VAL A 53 -20.45 7.07 7.17
C VAL A 53 -19.75 7.28 5.83
N LYS A 54 -18.84 8.23 5.77
CA LYS A 54 -17.98 8.47 4.61
C LYS A 54 -16.57 7.94 4.90
N VAL A 55 -15.99 7.23 3.96
CA VAL A 55 -14.59 6.79 4.04
C VAL A 55 -13.80 7.48 2.95
N THR A 56 -12.66 8.07 3.30
CA THR A 56 -11.70 8.62 2.34
C THR A 56 -10.43 7.79 2.39
N VAL A 57 -9.88 7.44 1.24
CA VAL A 57 -8.66 6.65 1.14
C VAL A 57 -7.63 7.42 0.33
N GLY A 58 -6.43 7.64 0.90
CA GLY A 58 -5.31 8.33 0.28
C GLY A 58 -4.13 7.40 0.03
N ILE A 59 -3.16 7.88 -0.76
CA ILE A 59 -1.92 7.16 -1.11
C ILE A 59 -0.73 8.05 -0.76
N ALA A 60 -0.21 7.91 0.46
CA ALA A 60 0.98 8.63 0.93
C ALA A 60 2.21 7.73 1.11
N GLY A 61 2.12 6.46 0.66
CA GLY A 61 3.09 5.43 1.01
C GLY A 61 2.97 4.95 2.45
N THR A 62 3.55 3.79 2.78
CA THR A 62 3.47 3.20 4.13
C THR A 62 4.04 4.14 5.20
N GLY A 63 5.22 4.71 4.97
CA GLY A 63 5.85 5.62 5.92
C GLY A 63 5.12 6.95 6.05
N GLY A 64 4.61 7.50 4.93
CA GLY A 64 3.77 8.70 4.92
C GLY A 64 2.47 8.50 5.70
N GLY A 65 1.84 7.34 5.51
CA GLY A 65 0.65 6.92 6.27
C GLY A 65 0.91 6.87 7.77
N PHE A 66 2.00 6.22 8.20
CA PHE A 66 2.37 6.18 9.63
C PHE A 66 2.64 7.56 10.23
N LYS A 67 3.29 8.46 9.48
CA LYS A 67 3.51 9.84 9.93
C LYS A 67 2.18 10.55 10.23
N LYS A 68 1.20 10.46 9.32
CA LYS A 68 -0.15 11.05 9.51
C LYS A 68 -0.90 10.35 10.66
N PHE A 69 -0.87 9.03 10.67
CA PHE A 69 -1.55 8.22 11.68
C PHE A 69 -1.06 8.52 13.10
N CYS A 70 0.27 8.55 13.31
CA CYS A 70 0.85 8.83 14.63
C CYS A 70 0.65 10.30 15.08
N ARG A 71 0.32 11.23 14.14
CA ARG A 71 -0.13 12.59 14.48
C ARG A 71 -1.65 12.69 14.68
N ALA A 72 -2.35 11.56 14.68
CA ALA A 72 -3.80 11.47 14.81
C ALA A 72 -4.61 12.13 13.67
N GLU A 73 -3.98 12.35 12.50
CA GLU A 73 -4.61 12.93 11.31
C GLU A 73 -5.49 11.93 10.55
N THR A 74 -5.20 10.63 10.66
CA THR A 74 -5.99 9.54 10.05
C THR A 74 -6.47 8.55 11.11
N ASP A 75 -7.54 7.80 10.81
CA ASP A 75 -8.11 6.78 11.68
C ASP A 75 -7.53 5.40 11.43
N VAL A 76 -7.13 5.17 10.17
CA VAL A 76 -6.52 3.93 9.71
C VAL A 76 -5.29 4.26 8.87
N SER A 77 -4.24 3.48 9.02
CA SER A 77 -3.07 3.52 8.12
C SER A 77 -2.94 2.21 7.35
N ASN A 78 -2.90 2.32 6.03
CA ASN A 78 -2.55 1.22 5.14
C ASN A 78 -1.04 0.98 5.20
N ALA A 79 -0.60 -0.25 5.37
CA ALA A 79 0.82 -0.57 5.43
C ALA A 79 1.15 -1.85 4.67
N SER A 80 2.23 -1.85 3.90
CA SER A 80 2.79 -3.01 3.20
C SER A 80 3.96 -3.64 3.95
N ARG A 81 4.28 -3.15 5.14
CA ARG A 81 5.24 -3.71 6.10
C ARG A 81 4.75 -3.50 7.54
N PRO A 82 5.32 -4.22 8.53
CA PRO A 82 5.08 -3.92 9.94
C PRO A 82 5.47 -2.50 10.30
N ILE A 83 4.82 -1.95 11.35
CA ILE A 83 5.20 -0.68 11.93
C ILE A 83 6.60 -0.79 12.58
N LEU A 84 7.47 0.18 12.32
CA LEU A 84 8.83 0.21 12.85
C LEU A 84 8.84 0.69 14.30
N LYS A 85 9.88 0.32 15.05
CA LYS A 85 10.06 0.77 16.47
C LYS A 85 10.03 2.29 16.58
N SER A 86 10.70 3.01 15.68
CA SER A 86 10.68 4.48 15.66
C SER A 86 9.27 5.05 15.44
N GLU A 87 8.48 4.45 14.55
CA GLU A 87 7.10 4.86 14.29
C GLU A 87 6.19 4.56 15.50
N ILE A 88 6.40 3.41 16.18
CA ILE A 88 5.71 3.10 17.44
C ILE A 88 6.00 4.17 18.51
N GLU A 89 7.27 4.61 18.63
CA GLU A 89 7.64 5.66 19.58
C GLU A 89 6.97 7.00 19.23
N ASP A 90 6.84 7.34 17.96
CA ASP A 90 6.16 8.56 17.53
C ASP A 90 4.65 8.50 17.82
N CYS A 91 4.00 7.35 17.59
CA CYS A 91 2.62 7.14 17.99
C CYS A 91 2.43 7.28 19.54
N LYS A 92 3.35 6.71 20.32
CA LYS A 92 3.31 6.83 21.80
C LYS A 92 3.42 8.27 22.27
N LYS A 93 4.35 9.07 21.70
CA LYS A 93 4.50 10.50 22.03
C LYS A 93 3.20 11.29 21.83
N SER A 94 2.43 10.93 20.82
CA SER A 94 1.15 11.55 20.48
C SER A 94 -0.05 10.89 21.20
N GLY A 95 0.17 9.90 22.04
CA GLY A 95 -0.90 9.18 22.75
C GLY A 95 -1.76 8.28 21.86
N VAL A 96 -1.33 8.00 20.61
CA VAL A 96 -2.06 7.16 19.67
C VAL A 96 -1.85 5.68 20.01
N GLN A 97 -2.93 5.01 20.38
CA GLN A 97 -2.97 3.55 20.57
C GLN A 97 -3.58 2.90 19.32
N PHE A 98 -3.03 1.78 18.91
CA PHE A 98 -3.47 1.09 17.69
C PHE A 98 -3.45 -0.43 17.84
N ILE A 99 -4.08 -1.10 16.89
CA ILE A 99 -3.93 -2.52 16.60
C ILE A 99 -3.44 -2.69 15.17
N GLU A 100 -2.74 -3.78 14.91
CA GLU A 100 -2.24 -4.16 13.59
C GLU A 100 -3.02 -5.39 13.10
N LEU A 101 -3.68 -5.25 11.94
CA LEU A 101 -4.50 -6.29 11.34
C LEU A 101 -3.88 -6.70 10.00
N PRO A 102 -3.35 -7.92 9.84
CA PRO A 102 -2.97 -8.46 8.54
C PRO A 102 -4.23 -8.70 7.70
N VAL A 103 -4.25 -8.21 6.47
CA VAL A 103 -5.44 -8.26 5.59
C VAL A 103 -5.19 -9.00 4.29
N ALA A 104 -3.95 -9.03 3.79
CA ALA A 104 -3.59 -9.71 2.55
C ALA A 104 -2.10 -10.00 2.50
N PHE A 105 -1.72 -10.83 1.53
CA PHE A 105 -0.34 -11.01 1.15
C PHE A 105 -0.08 -10.26 -0.16
N ASP A 106 1.13 -9.74 -0.31
CA ASP A 106 1.57 -9.07 -1.52
C ASP A 106 2.89 -9.65 -2.02
N ALA A 107 3.18 -9.43 -3.28
CA ALA A 107 4.46 -9.73 -3.88
C ALA A 107 4.88 -8.57 -4.77
N LEU A 108 6.17 -8.30 -4.77
CA LEU A 108 6.79 -7.32 -5.64
C LEU A 108 7.02 -7.94 -7.02
N THR A 109 6.74 -7.17 -8.05
CA THR A 109 6.94 -7.56 -9.45
C THR A 109 7.82 -6.56 -10.17
N VAL A 110 8.88 -7.05 -10.83
CA VAL A 110 9.67 -6.27 -11.77
C VAL A 110 9.01 -6.33 -13.15
N ILE A 111 8.83 -5.16 -13.76
CA ILE A 111 8.08 -5.02 -14.99
C ILE A 111 8.82 -4.16 -16.02
N VAL A 112 8.57 -4.46 -17.28
CA VAL A 112 9.02 -3.67 -18.42
C VAL A 112 7.87 -3.43 -19.40
N ASN A 113 8.08 -2.56 -20.38
CA ASN A 113 7.14 -2.37 -21.47
C ASN A 113 7.04 -3.66 -22.33
N PRO A 114 5.86 -4.06 -22.83
CA PRO A 114 5.71 -5.24 -23.70
C PRO A 114 6.57 -5.20 -24.96
N LYS A 115 6.87 -4.01 -25.47
CA LYS A 115 7.75 -3.81 -26.65
C LYS A 115 9.23 -3.97 -26.34
N ASN A 116 9.60 -4.18 -25.05
CA ASN A 116 10.96 -4.56 -24.65
C ASN A 116 11.17 -6.04 -24.98
N ASP A 117 11.88 -6.32 -26.07
CA ASP A 117 12.09 -7.66 -26.62
C ASP A 117 13.43 -8.28 -26.22
N TRP A 118 14.37 -7.48 -25.67
CA TRP A 118 15.70 -7.94 -25.27
C TRP A 118 15.77 -8.54 -23.85
N ILE A 119 14.84 -8.17 -22.94
CA ILE A 119 14.82 -8.76 -21.61
C ILE A 119 13.92 -9.98 -21.57
N LYS A 120 14.50 -11.13 -21.20
CA LYS A 120 13.78 -12.40 -20.95
C LYS A 120 13.72 -12.71 -19.46
N SER A 121 14.78 -12.42 -18.74
CA SER A 121 14.93 -12.58 -17.28
C SER A 121 15.99 -11.64 -16.76
N LEU A 122 15.98 -11.40 -15.45
CA LEU A 122 16.99 -10.61 -14.72
C LEU A 122 17.51 -11.39 -13.53
N THR A 123 18.79 -11.25 -13.26
CA THR A 123 19.37 -11.72 -11.99
C THR A 123 19.23 -10.63 -10.91
N VAL A 124 19.36 -11.05 -9.64
CA VAL A 124 19.48 -10.10 -8.52
C VAL A 124 20.70 -9.17 -8.71
N ALA A 125 21.79 -9.69 -9.31
CA ALA A 125 22.96 -8.89 -9.61
C ALA A 125 22.70 -7.80 -10.67
N ASP A 126 21.93 -8.11 -11.72
CA ASP A 126 21.52 -7.10 -12.72
C ASP A 126 20.69 -6.00 -12.07
N LEU A 127 19.69 -6.38 -11.25
CA LEU A 127 18.88 -5.40 -10.53
C LEU A 127 19.71 -4.56 -9.57
N LYS A 128 20.65 -5.17 -8.82
CA LYS A 128 21.56 -4.43 -7.96
C LYS A 128 22.38 -3.42 -8.74
N LYS A 129 22.98 -3.84 -9.86
CA LYS A 129 23.77 -2.95 -10.73
C LYS A 129 22.95 -1.78 -11.28
N MET A 130 21.64 -1.96 -11.50
CA MET A 130 20.74 -0.88 -11.93
C MET A 130 20.39 0.09 -10.79
N TRP A 131 20.18 -0.42 -9.57
CA TRP A 131 19.50 0.32 -8.50
C TRP A 131 20.39 0.75 -7.34
N GLU A 132 21.61 0.22 -7.20
CA GLU A 132 22.51 0.65 -6.12
C GLU A 132 22.89 2.14 -6.22
N PRO A 133 23.19 2.82 -5.11
CA PRO A 133 23.55 4.24 -5.10
C PRO A 133 24.71 4.59 -6.03
N SER A 134 25.67 3.69 -6.20
CA SER A 134 26.85 3.86 -7.06
C SER A 134 26.50 3.92 -8.55
N ALA A 135 25.29 3.46 -8.95
CA ALA A 135 24.81 3.50 -10.33
C ALA A 135 24.33 4.90 -10.76
N GLN A 136 24.07 5.79 -9.81
CA GLN A 136 23.55 7.12 -10.09
C GLN A 136 24.45 7.91 -11.03
N GLY A 137 23.86 8.40 -12.14
CA GLY A 137 24.55 9.13 -13.19
C GLY A 137 25.57 8.32 -14.01
N LYS A 138 25.83 7.05 -13.66
CA LYS A 138 26.81 6.19 -14.33
C LYS A 138 26.16 5.12 -15.19
N ILE A 139 25.16 4.45 -14.68
CA ILE A 139 24.41 3.41 -15.40
C ILE A 139 23.18 4.08 -16.01
N THR A 140 23.27 4.41 -17.28
CA THR A 140 22.26 5.19 -18.01
C THR A 140 21.72 4.47 -19.25
N THR A 141 22.34 3.33 -19.63
CA THR A 141 21.96 2.57 -20.83
C THR A 141 21.88 1.06 -20.51
N TRP A 142 21.06 0.34 -21.27
CA TRP A 142 20.80 -1.08 -21.08
C TRP A 142 22.05 -1.95 -21.31
N ASN A 143 22.87 -1.64 -22.33
CA ASN A 143 24.12 -2.39 -22.61
C ASN A 143 25.17 -2.26 -21.49
N GLN A 144 25.06 -1.28 -20.62
CA GLN A 144 25.93 -1.20 -19.44
C GLN A 144 25.59 -2.27 -18.39
N ILE A 145 24.38 -2.82 -18.42
CA ILE A 145 23.99 -3.94 -17.56
C ILE A 145 24.50 -5.24 -18.13
N ARG A 146 24.10 -5.57 -19.37
CA ARG A 146 24.60 -6.71 -20.15
C ARG A 146 25.02 -6.22 -21.54
N PRO A 147 26.25 -6.49 -21.98
CA PRO A 147 26.79 -5.96 -23.26
C PRO A 147 25.98 -6.34 -24.51
N GLU A 148 25.29 -7.48 -24.45
CA GLU A 148 24.45 -7.98 -25.57
C GLU A 148 23.13 -7.23 -25.71
N TRP A 149 22.76 -6.37 -24.77
CA TRP A 149 21.55 -5.57 -24.84
C TRP A 149 21.77 -4.28 -25.64
N PRO A 150 20.71 -3.66 -26.18
CA PRO A 150 20.86 -2.46 -27.00
C PRO A 150 21.41 -1.28 -26.21
N ASN A 151 22.15 -0.39 -26.89
CA ASN A 151 22.62 0.89 -26.30
C ASN A 151 21.47 1.91 -26.27
N ASN A 152 20.38 1.55 -25.63
CA ASN A 152 19.22 2.40 -25.41
C ASN A 152 19.25 3.00 -24.00
N PRO A 153 18.64 4.18 -23.78
CA PRO A 153 18.49 4.74 -22.43
C PRO A 153 17.81 3.77 -21.47
N LEU A 154 18.33 3.64 -20.26
CA LEU A 154 17.69 2.93 -19.16
C LEU A 154 16.81 3.91 -18.38
N LYS A 155 15.49 3.74 -18.50
CA LYS A 155 14.50 4.55 -17.76
C LYS A 155 13.95 3.75 -16.58
N LEU A 156 14.15 4.25 -15.39
CA LEU A 156 13.78 3.56 -14.16
C LEU A 156 12.57 4.22 -13.50
N PHE A 157 11.62 3.39 -13.07
CA PHE A 157 10.42 3.79 -12.35
C PHE A 157 10.27 2.94 -11.09
N GLY A 158 10.02 3.57 -9.97
CA GLY A 158 9.88 2.84 -8.69
C GLY A 158 9.14 3.62 -7.64
N PRO A 159 8.68 2.94 -6.58
CA PRO A 159 8.02 3.60 -5.45
C PRO A 159 8.94 4.62 -4.78
N GLY A 160 8.31 5.62 -4.14
CA GLY A 160 9.03 6.66 -3.41
C GLY A 160 9.58 6.19 -2.06
N ALA A 161 10.29 7.08 -1.39
CA ALA A 161 11.03 6.79 -0.16
C ALA A 161 10.13 6.45 1.06
N ASP A 162 8.85 6.75 1.00
CA ASP A 162 7.86 6.41 2.04
C ASP A 162 7.14 5.08 1.74
N SER A 163 7.45 4.41 0.62
CA SER A 163 6.87 3.12 0.23
C SER A 163 7.50 1.95 0.97
N GLY A 164 6.68 1.05 1.51
CA GLY A 164 7.15 -0.23 2.03
C GLY A 164 7.73 -1.14 0.94
N THR A 165 7.20 -1.05 -0.29
CA THR A 165 7.74 -1.76 -1.46
C THR A 165 9.15 -1.30 -1.82
N PHE A 166 9.43 0.01 -1.68
CA PHE A 166 10.79 0.55 -1.83
C PHE A 166 11.74 0.02 -0.75
N ASP A 167 11.30 0.01 0.51
CA ASP A 167 12.09 -0.50 1.62
C ASP A 167 12.48 -1.96 1.38
N TYR A 168 11.51 -2.81 1.05
CA TYR A 168 11.71 -4.23 0.78
C TYR A 168 12.59 -4.48 -0.45
N PHE A 169 12.32 -3.80 -1.57
CA PHE A 169 13.13 -3.97 -2.79
C PHE A 169 14.60 -3.61 -2.55
N THR A 170 14.84 -2.47 -1.92
CA THR A 170 16.23 -2.01 -1.67
C THR A 170 16.96 -2.92 -0.70
N GLU A 171 16.28 -3.46 0.31
CA GLU A 171 16.87 -4.46 1.21
C GLU A 171 17.18 -5.77 0.48
N ALA A 172 16.24 -6.31 -0.29
CA ALA A 172 16.39 -7.59 -0.97
C ALA A 172 17.43 -7.53 -2.11
N ILE A 173 17.52 -6.43 -2.85
CA ILE A 173 18.35 -6.30 -4.05
C ILE A 173 19.69 -5.64 -3.74
N VAL A 174 19.68 -4.53 -2.99
CA VAL A 174 20.90 -3.76 -2.70
C VAL A 174 21.56 -4.22 -1.41
N GLY A 175 20.77 -4.84 -0.49
CA GLY A 175 21.24 -5.37 0.80
C GLY A 175 21.03 -4.42 1.97
N LYS A 176 20.37 -3.27 1.76
CA LYS A 176 20.05 -2.32 2.81
C LYS A 176 18.78 -1.55 2.43
N ALA A 177 17.77 -1.57 3.31
CA ALA A 177 16.55 -0.80 3.14
C ALA A 177 16.86 0.70 2.91
N LYS A 178 16.11 1.30 1.99
CA LYS A 178 16.24 2.71 1.57
C LYS A 178 17.55 3.07 0.87
N SER A 179 18.41 2.09 0.55
CA SER A 179 19.66 2.31 -0.20
C SER A 179 19.39 2.17 -1.69
N SER A 180 19.30 3.28 -2.41
CA SER A 180 19.04 3.31 -3.86
C SER A 180 19.67 4.54 -4.50
N ARG A 181 19.85 4.49 -5.83
CA ARG A 181 20.06 5.71 -6.63
C ARG A 181 18.82 6.61 -6.51
N GLY A 182 19.00 7.92 -6.74
CA GLY A 182 17.92 8.91 -6.65
C GLY A 182 17.46 9.48 -8.00
N ASP A 183 18.10 9.11 -9.11
CA ASP A 183 17.84 9.62 -10.46
C ASP A 183 16.87 8.73 -11.26
N PHE A 184 15.86 8.18 -10.59
CA PHE A 184 14.76 7.46 -11.20
C PHE A 184 13.44 8.23 -11.01
N THR A 185 12.41 7.90 -11.78
CA THR A 185 11.06 8.46 -11.58
C THR A 185 10.41 7.75 -10.39
N ALA A 186 10.23 8.48 -9.30
CA ALA A 186 9.63 8.00 -8.07
C ALA A 186 8.16 8.42 -7.95
N SER A 187 7.29 7.53 -7.46
CA SER A 187 5.93 7.86 -7.09
C SER A 187 5.44 6.95 -5.97
N GLU A 188 4.67 7.50 -5.03
CA GLU A 188 3.95 6.70 -4.02
C GLU A 188 2.67 6.08 -4.61
N ASP A 189 2.21 6.55 -5.77
CA ASP A 189 1.08 5.99 -6.50
C ASP A 189 1.57 5.05 -7.61
N ASP A 190 1.32 3.75 -7.43
CA ASP A 190 1.71 2.70 -8.38
C ASP A 190 1.06 2.89 -9.77
N ASN A 191 -0.09 3.56 -9.88
CA ASN A 191 -0.70 3.87 -11.17
C ASN A 191 0.17 4.80 -12.03
N VAL A 192 0.89 5.72 -11.41
CA VAL A 192 1.87 6.59 -12.09
C VAL A 192 3.02 5.75 -12.64
N LEU A 193 3.50 4.78 -11.86
CA LEU A 193 4.57 3.86 -12.26
C LEU A 193 4.11 2.95 -13.42
N VAL A 194 2.89 2.41 -13.34
CA VAL A 194 2.25 1.65 -14.41
C VAL A 194 2.24 2.44 -15.72
N GLN A 195 1.78 3.70 -15.69
CA GLN A 195 1.74 4.56 -16.87
C GLN A 195 3.14 4.86 -17.40
N GLY A 196 4.10 5.13 -16.54
CA GLY A 196 5.50 5.38 -16.92
C GLY A 196 6.09 4.21 -17.71
N VAL A 197 5.96 2.99 -17.20
CA VAL A 197 6.49 1.79 -17.87
C VAL A 197 5.68 1.43 -19.12
N ALA A 198 4.36 1.57 -19.11
CA ALA A 198 3.52 1.25 -20.25
C ALA A 198 3.80 2.13 -21.47
N ASN A 199 4.25 3.37 -21.28
CA ASN A 199 4.44 4.35 -22.35
C ASN A 199 5.89 4.45 -22.85
N ASP A 200 6.86 3.81 -22.22
CA ASP A 200 8.27 3.86 -22.66
C ASP A 200 8.85 2.44 -22.83
N ARG A 201 9.24 2.10 -24.08
CA ARG A 201 9.88 0.81 -24.40
C ARG A 201 11.17 0.56 -23.60
N ASN A 202 11.86 1.62 -23.23
CA ASN A 202 13.12 1.56 -22.51
C ASN A 202 12.95 1.55 -20.99
N ALA A 203 11.70 1.52 -20.51
CA ALA A 203 11.40 1.57 -19.09
C ALA A 203 11.53 0.21 -18.41
N LEU A 204 12.02 0.24 -17.18
CA LEU A 204 11.91 -0.82 -16.19
C LEU A 204 11.35 -0.21 -14.91
N GLY A 205 10.44 -0.92 -14.25
CA GLY A 205 9.92 -0.52 -12.96
C GLY A 205 9.69 -1.71 -12.05
N TYR A 206 9.29 -1.43 -10.80
CA TYR A 206 8.81 -2.44 -9.87
C TYR A 206 7.71 -1.85 -8.99
N PHE A 207 6.71 -2.68 -8.69
CA PHE A 207 5.58 -2.35 -7.81
C PHE A 207 4.80 -3.62 -7.41
N GLY A 208 3.70 -3.46 -6.67
CA GLY A 208 2.88 -4.56 -6.19
C GLY A 208 2.28 -5.41 -7.32
N PHE A 209 2.24 -6.73 -7.13
CA PHE A 209 1.74 -7.70 -8.11
C PHE A 209 0.29 -7.45 -8.55
N ALA A 210 -0.55 -6.92 -7.67
CA ALA A 210 -1.94 -6.60 -7.99
C ALA A 210 -2.05 -5.63 -9.16
N TYR A 211 -1.25 -4.57 -9.18
CA TYR A 211 -1.22 -3.60 -10.29
C TYR A 211 -0.76 -4.21 -11.61
N TYR A 212 0.19 -5.16 -11.56
CA TYR A 212 0.58 -5.90 -12.75
C TYR A 212 -0.59 -6.75 -13.27
N VAL A 213 -1.30 -7.48 -12.40
CA VAL A 213 -2.43 -8.34 -12.80
C VAL A 213 -3.50 -7.55 -13.54
N GLU A 214 -3.84 -6.37 -13.05
CA GLU A 214 -4.84 -5.50 -13.68
C GLU A 214 -4.36 -4.88 -15.00
N ASN A 215 -3.05 -4.79 -15.20
CA ASN A 215 -2.43 -4.13 -16.35
C ASN A 215 -1.62 -5.06 -17.26
N GLN A 216 -1.84 -6.37 -17.25
CA GLN A 216 -1.08 -7.37 -18.02
C GLN A 216 -1.03 -7.11 -19.53
N LYS A 217 -2.07 -6.47 -20.08
CA LYS A 217 -2.10 -6.10 -21.51
C LYS A 217 -1.14 -4.96 -21.87
N LYS A 218 -0.74 -4.16 -20.89
CA LYS A 218 0.11 -2.97 -21.05
C LYS A 218 1.52 -3.18 -20.50
N LEU A 219 1.76 -4.26 -19.77
CA LEU A 219 3.00 -4.52 -19.04
C LEU A 219 3.48 -5.94 -19.28
N LYS A 220 4.79 -6.12 -19.24
CA LYS A 220 5.45 -7.43 -19.27
C LYS A 220 6.19 -7.64 -17.95
N ALA A 221 5.80 -8.66 -17.19
CA ALA A 221 6.53 -9.06 -16.00
C ALA A 221 7.86 -9.74 -16.40
N VAL A 222 8.90 -9.44 -15.65
CA VAL A 222 10.23 -10.00 -15.85
C VAL A 222 10.48 -11.09 -14.81
N PRO A 223 10.74 -12.33 -15.24
CA PRO A 223 11.17 -13.40 -14.35
C PRO A 223 12.52 -13.08 -13.70
N ILE A 224 12.67 -13.43 -12.43
CA ILE A 224 13.92 -13.21 -11.68
C ILE A 224 14.64 -14.53 -11.48
N GLU A 225 15.91 -14.54 -11.84
CA GLU A 225 16.82 -15.67 -11.65
C GLU A 225 17.40 -15.60 -10.22
N GLY A 226 16.95 -16.49 -9.37
CA GLY A 226 17.45 -16.65 -8.01
C GLY A 226 18.20 -17.98 -7.84
N ALA A 227 18.74 -18.22 -6.66
CA ALA A 227 19.47 -19.45 -6.32
C ALA A 227 18.67 -20.76 -6.52
N LYS A 228 17.34 -20.67 -6.60
CA LYS A 228 16.42 -21.80 -6.80
C LYS A 228 15.85 -21.89 -8.21
N GLY A 229 16.41 -21.14 -9.16
CA GLY A 229 15.98 -21.09 -10.56
C GLY A 229 15.23 -19.79 -10.90
N VAL A 230 14.65 -19.79 -12.09
CA VAL A 230 13.92 -18.64 -12.64
C VAL A 230 12.49 -18.64 -12.11
N VAL A 231 12.08 -17.55 -11.48
CA VAL A 231 10.73 -17.38 -10.92
C VAL A 231 10.04 -16.20 -11.62
N GLY A 232 8.97 -16.50 -12.34
CA GLY A 232 8.05 -15.49 -12.88
C GLY A 232 6.91 -15.19 -11.88
N PRO A 233 6.44 -13.95 -11.82
CA PRO A 233 5.30 -13.61 -10.95
C PRO A 233 4.01 -14.25 -11.50
N SER A 234 3.31 -14.97 -10.65
CA SER A 234 2.03 -15.59 -10.94
C SER A 234 1.25 -15.77 -9.63
N PRO A 235 -0.09 -15.95 -9.67
CA PRO A 235 -0.85 -16.26 -8.47
C PRO A 235 -0.29 -17.44 -7.68
N LYS A 236 0.25 -18.46 -8.37
CA LYS A 236 0.86 -19.63 -7.73
C LYS A 236 2.19 -19.31 -7.05
N THR A 237 3.05 -18.52 -7.69
CA THR A 237 4.36 -18.14 -7.12
C THR A 237 4.22 -17.10 -6.02
N VAL A 238 3.25 -16.19 -6.09
CA VAL A 238 2.88 -15.24 -5.03
C VAL A 238 2.37 -16.00 -3.81
N CYS A 239 1.47 -16.98 -3.98
CA CYS A 239 1.01 -17.83 -2.88
C CYS A 239 2.14 -18.62 -2.22
N VAL A 240 3.13 -19.08 -2.96
CA VAL A 240 4.32 -19.77 -2.40
C VAL A 240 5.20 -18.82 -1.58
N ALA A 241 5.26 -17.54 -1.95
CA ALA A 241 5.92 -16.50 -1.14
C ALA A 241 5.15 -16.17 0.14
N CYS A 242 3.86 -16.48 0.19
CA CYS A 242 2.93 -16.12 1.26
C CYS A 242 2.82 -17.12 2.42
N LEU A 243 3.51 -18.25 2.38
CA LEU A 243 3.44 -19.25 3.46
C LEU A 243 4.53 -19.05 4.49
N TYR A 244 4.38 -18.08 5.38
CA TYR A 244 5.13 -18.11 6.62
C TYR A 244 4.36 -17.74 7.87
N LYS A 245 4.31 -18.78 8.70
CA LYS A 245 4.30 -18.85 10.15
C LYS A 245 3.41 -17.86 10.92
N SER A 246 2.21 -18.35 11.14
CA SER A 246 1.34 -17.93 12.26
C SER A 246 2.12 -17.85 13.58
N GLN A 247 2.13 -16.70 14.16
CA GLN A 247 2.25 -16.53 15.60
C GLN A 247 0.91 -16.90 16.27
N PRO A 248 0.90 -17.29 17.55
CA PRO A 248 -0.20 -18.03 18.12
C PRO A 248 -1.46 -17.20 18.38
N TRP A 249 -2.56 -17.53 17.75
CA TRP A 249 -3.84 -18.05 18.22
C TRP A 249 -4.88 -17.18 18.89
N HIS A 250 -4.79 -15.93 19.15
CA HIS A 250 -5.94 -15.16 19.63
C HIS A 250 -6.80 -14.49 18.54
N GLU A 251 -6.40 -14.60 17.27
CA GLU A 251 -6.96 -13.83 16.13
C GLU A 251 -7.62 -14.65 15.02
N ARG A 252 -7.91 -15.94 15.23
CA ARG A 252 -8.44 -16.82 14.17
C ARG A 252 -9.91 -16.61 13.78
N ALA A 253 -10.63 -15.78 14.48
CA ALA A 253 -12.07 -15.66 14.25
C ALA A 253 -12.44 -14.80 13.01
N ALA A 254 -11.63 -13.79 12.67
CA ALA A 254 -11.94 -12.87 11.56
C ALA A 254 -11.54 -13.39 10.16
N LEU A 255 -10.65 -14.40 10.09
CA LEU A 255 -10.10 -14.90 8.82
C LEU A 255 -10.89 -16.09 8.22
N ARG A 256 -11.96 -16.56 8.85
CA ARG A 256 -12.74 -17.71 8.35
C ARG A 256 -13.47 -17.47 7.03
N SER A 257 -13.67 -16.21 6.61
CA SER A 257 -14.34 -15.90 5.35
C SER A 257 -13.39 -15.85 4.13
N LEU A 258 -12.07 -15.89 4.36
CA LEU A 258 -11.05 -15.88 3.29
C LEU A 258 -10.38 -17.25 3.06
N SER A 259 -10.92 -18.32 3.64
CA SER A 259 -10.28 -19.64 3.76
C SER A 259 -10.37 -20.56 2.53
N SER A 260 -10.59 -20.04 1.32
CA SER A 260 -10.63 -20.90 0.11
C SER A 260 -9.35 -20.88 -0.73
N VAL A 261 -8.25 -20.26 -0.26
CA VAL A 261 -6.96 -20.29 -0.96
C VAL A 261 -5.98 -21.18 -0.19
N THR A 262 -5.98 -22.47 -0.50
CA THR A 262 -4.99 -23.44 -0.01
C THR A 262 -3.72 -23.32 -0.81
N CYS A 263 -2.63 -22.83 -0.21
CA CYS A 263 -1.29 -22.81 -0.79
C CYS A 263 -0.40 -23.87 -0.14
N ALA A 264 0.20 -24.75 -0.96
CA ALA A 264 1.08 -25.84 -0.50
C ALA A 264 2.49 -25.33 -0.13
N GLY A 265 2.84 -25.55 1.11
CA GLY A 265 4.08 -25.41 1.86
C GLY A 265 5.41 -25.10 1.18
N ARG A 266 5.92 -23.87 1.33
CA ARG A 266 7.36 -23.52 1.47
C ARG A 266 7.53 -22.16 2.18
N LYS A 267 8.64 -22.05 2.94
CA LYS A 267 8.98 -20.86 3.76
C LYS A 267 9.57 -19.74 2.90
N PHE A 268 8.91 -18.59 2.84
CA PHE A 268 9.49 -17.32 2.41
C PHE A 268 8.95 -16.20 3.32
N SER A 269 9.78 -15.22 3.64
CA SER A 269 9.36 -14.01 4.36
C SER A 269 8.67 -13.09 3.36
N ALA A 270 7.36 -13.16 3.25
CA ALA A 270 6.58 -12.14 2.57
C ALA A 270 6.04 -11.17 3.64
N GLU A 271 6.33 -9.90 3.50
CA GLU A 271 5.66 -8.87 4.28
C GLU A 271 4.24 -8.74 3.76
N GLY A 272 3.27 -8.97 4.63
CA GLY A 272 1.85 -8.90 4.26
C GLY A 272 1.31 -7.48 4.38
N CYS A 273 0.26 -7.19 3.62
CA CYS A 273 -0.54 -5.98 3.74
C CYS A 273 -1.23 -5.92 5.10
N ARG A 274 -1.21 -4.76 5.75
CA ARG A 274 -1.77 -4.53 7.08
C ARG A 274 -2.62 -3.27 7.13
N LEU A 275 -3.63 -3.31 7.97
CA LEU A 275 -4.35 -2.14 8.45
C LEU A 275 -3.91 -1.86 9.88
N ILE A 276 -3.53 -0.62 10.15
CA ILE A 276 -3.22 -0.13 11.49
C ILE A 276 -4.37 0.77 11.91
N VAL A 277 -5.12 0.35 12.92
CA VAL A 277 -6.39 0.97 13.30
C VAL A 277 -6.30 1.53 14.71
N LYS A 278 -6.79 2.75 14.94
CA LYS A 278 -6.89 3.31 16.28
C LYS A 278 -7.81 2.46 17.16
N LYS A 279 -7.41 2.20 18.40
CA LYS A 279 -8.18 1.37 19.34
C LYS A 279 -9.57 1.93 19.64
N ASN A 280 -9.72 3.24 19.70
CA ASN A 280 -10.99 3.90 19.97
C ASN A 280 -12.01 3.77 18.84
N LEU A 281 -11.56 3.56 17.59
CA LEU A 281 -12.46 3.36 16.44
C LEU A 281 -13.28 2.07 16.60
N LEU A 282 -12.70 1.01 17.18
CA LEU A 282 -13.36 -0.29 17.36
C LEU A 282 -14.41 -0.26 18.47
N SER A 283 -14.29 0.61 19.47
CA SER A 283 -15.27 0.74 20.55
C SER A 283 -16.55 1.46 20.11
N THR A 284 -16.47 2.27 19.05
CA THR A 284 -17.61 3.05 18.54
C THR A 284 -18.46 2.23 17.55
N THR A 285 -17.89 1.20 16.93
CA THR A 285 -18.59 0.31 15.97
C THR A 285 -19.21 -0.94 16.61
N ALA A 286 -18.92 -1.22 17.87
CA ALA A 286 -19.50 -2.37 18.61
C ALA A 286 -20.93 -2.11 19.16
N ALA A 287 -21.53 -0.99 18.81
CA ALA A 287 -22.90 -0.61 19.23
C ALA A 287 -23.92 -0.64 18.06
N PHE A 288 -23.68 -1.52 17.06
CA PHE A 288 -24.66 -1.74 15.99
C PHE A 288 -24.88 -3.23 15.74
#